data_c1f4bac52d4cd04dd3f07d53a0e3067c
#
_entry.id   c1f4bac52d4cd04dd3f07d53a0e3067c
#
_cell.length_a   1.000
_cell.length_b   1.000
_cell.length_c   1.000
_cell.angle_alpha   90.00
_cell.angle_beta   90.00
_cell.angle_gamma   90.00
#
_symmetry.space_group_name_H-M   'P 1'
#
loop_
_entity.id
_entity.type
_entity.pdbx_description
1 polymer ?
#
loop_
_entity_poly.entity_id
_entity_poly.type
_entity_poly.pdbx_seq_one_letter_code
_entity_poly.pdbx_strand_id
1 'polypeptide(L)'
;FYESTQGINFRSIESLFAESTSGDYAVGDFGQNEGKKQDVAKDFARIIDFEISSNSDMLANIVSGMLGSSIIEYNIYNKSFEKSTYDYIEDFDRFSRVNYEDTDKDNPIYSSGFIDDRNNTIGSFTDARIHLHPVNSSGLYDTQHNDNTNTYKYAPNKIKDNLLYRQAKFSEFTDGINVNMVINGSTNLCVGKMINITIPVTGKTHDKDYDKYYTGKFLITKLKHSFDQTTKRHEIALSASKDSFLESLPEGGTPIPDGTEKITNTLNY
;
A
#
# COMPACT_ATOMS: atom_id res chain seq x y z
N PHE A 1 15.23 5.36 -2.82
CA PHE A 1 16.68 5.24 -2.76
C PHE A 1 17.04 4.10 -1.81
N TYR A 2 17.75 3.08 -2.28
CA TYR A 2 18.15 1.93 -1.48
C TYR A 2 19.45 1.31 -2.00
N GLU A 3 20.14 0.61 -1.13
CA GLU A 3 21.35 -0.15 -1.45
C GLU A 3 21.04 -1.62 -1.66
N SER A 4 21.64 -2.21 -2.68
CA SER A 4 21.60 -3.64 -2.96
C SER A 4 23.02 -4.18 -3.12
N THR A 5 23.17 -5.49 -3.23
CA THR A 5 24.47 -6.12 -3.50
C THR A 5 25.12 -5.66 -4.82
N GLN A 6 24.34 -5.08 -5.72
CA GLN A 6 24.80 -4.56 -7.01
C GLN A 6 25.13 -3.06 -6.98
N GLY A 7 24.84 -2.38 -5.88
CA GLY A 7 25.10 -0.94 -5.70
C GLY A 7 23.89 -0.15 -5.24
N ILE A 8 24.00 1.17 -5.40
CA ILE A 8 22.97 2.12 -5.00
C ILE A 8 21.93 2.26 -6.10
N ASN A 9 20.66 2.13 -5.73
CA ASN A 9 19.52 2.22 -6.63
C ASN A 9 18.69 3.48 -6.34
N PHE A 10 18.29 4.16 -7.40
CA PHE A 10 17.35 5.27 -7.36
C PHE A 10 16.18 4.96 -8.30
N ARG A 11 15.05 4.56 -7.73
CA ARG A 11 13.87 4.13 -8.47
C ARG A 11 12.60 4.65 -7.83
N SER A 12 11.55 4.82 -8.62
CA SER A 12 10.22 5.11 -8.08
C SER A 12 9.60 3.86 -7.46
N ILE A 13 8.69 4.04 -6.49
CA ILE A 13 7.98 2.93 -5.85
C ILE A 13 7.17 2.16 -6.89
N GLU A 14 6.51 2.85 -7.82
CA GLU A 14 5.72 2.24 -8.89
C GLU A 14 6.58 1.31 -9.77
N SER A 15 7.84 1.70 -10.03
CA SER A 15 8.75 0.85 -10.80
C SER A 15 9.17 -0.42 -10.05
N LEU A 16 9.11 -0.40 -8.71
CA LEU A 16 9.39 -1.58 -7.89
C LEU A 16 8.19 -2.53 -7.87
N PHE A 17 6.97 -2.00 -7.87
CA PHE A 17 5.76 -2.84 -7.94
C PHE A 17 5.63 -3.62 -9.24
N ALA A 18 6.22 -3.12 -10.32
CA ALA A 18 6.23 -3.81 -11.63
C ALA A 18 7.24 -4.96 -11.70
N GLU A 19 8.07 -5.18 -10.66
CA GLU A 19 9.02 -6.29 -10.66
C GLU A 19 8.33 -7.63 -10.36
N SER A 20 8.89 -8.71 -10.93
CA SER A 20 8.48 -10.06 -10.57
C SER A 20 8.85 -10.39 -9.13
N THR A 21 8.07 -11.25 -8.50
CA THR A 21 8.35 -11.75 -7.15
C THR A 21 9.66 -12.54 -7.11
N SER A 22 10.45 -12.27 -6.07
CA SER A 22 11.78 -12.91 -5.88
C SER A 22 11.71 -14.18 -5.03
N GLY A 23 10.55 -14.51 -4.47
CA GLY A 23 10.32 -15.71 -3.69
C GLY A 23 8.91 -15.78 -3.13
N ASP A 24 8.46 -16.99 -2.87
CA ASP A 24 7.18 -17.29 -2.22
C ASP A 24 7.48 -17.84 -0.83
N TYR A 25 6.87 -17.22 0.19
CA TYR A 25 7.05 -17.57 1.60
C TYR A 25 5.71 -17.89 2.23
N ALA A 26 5.67 -18.91 3.08
CA ALA A 26 4.44 -19.36 3.72
C ALA A 26 4.61 -19.53 5.23
N VAL A 27 3.56 -19.19 5.97
CA VAL A 27 3.45 -19.46 7.41
C VAL A 27 2.87 -20.86 7.59
N GLY A 28 3.55 -21.69 8.40
CA GLY A 28 3.08 -23.04 8.73
C GLY A 28 3.42 -24.12 7.70
N ASP A 29 2.94 -25.33 7.93
CA ASP A 29 3.15 -26.47 7.07
C ASP A 29 2.09 -26.52 5.95
N PHE A 30 2.33 -25.83 4.87
CA PHE A 30 1.53 -26.00 3.67
C PHE A 30 1.97 -27.29 2.96
N GLY A 31 1.40 -28.41 3.34
CA GLY A 31 1.54 -29.64 2.60
C GLY A 31 2.11 -30.83 3.34
N GLN A 32 1.90 -30.97 4.63
CA GLN A 32 1.90 -32.29 5.25
C GLN A 32 0.67 -33.06 4.73
N ASN A 33 0.75 -33.50 3.48
CA ASN A 33 -0.02 -34.63 3.07
C ASN A 33 0.66 -35.83 3.72
N GLU A 34 0.00 -36.45 4.66
CA GLU A 34 0.40 -37.72 5.23
C GLU A 34 0.96 -38.64 4.12
N GLY A 35 2.24 -38.97 4.18
CA GLY A 35 2.89 -39.88 3.25
C GLY A 35 3.62 -39.30 2.05
N LYS A 36 3.72 -37.98 1.85
CA LYS A 36 4.59 -37.40 0.81
C LYS A 36 5.97 -37.04 1.35
N LYS A 37 6.98 -37.28 0.53
CA LYS A 37 8.36 -36.88 0.82
C LYS A 37 8.40 -35.38 1.14
N GLN A 38 9.05 -35.04 2.25
CA GLN A 38 9.34 -33.68 2.66
C GLN A 38 10.04 -32.95 1.52
N ASP A 39 9.50 -31.82 1.10
CA ASP A 39 10.07 -30.96 0.07
C ASP A 39 10.96 -29.92 0.75
N VAL A 40 12.26 -30.17 0.71
CA VAL A 40 13.28 -29.30 1.33
C VAL A 40 13.19 -27.86 0.82
N ALA A 41 12.80 -27.64 -0.42
CA ALA A 41 12.67 -26.31 -0.99
C ALA A 41 11.50 -25.55 -0.35
N LYS A 42 10.39 -26.22 -0.05
CA LYS A 42 9.25 -25.65 0.65
C LYS A 42 9.55 -25.38 2.10
N ASP A 43 10.27 -26.30 2.77
CA ASP A 43 10.72 -26.07 4.15
C ASP A 43 11.65 -24.86 4.25
N PHE A 44 12.46 -24.63 3.22
CA PHE A 44 13.34 -23.47 3.19
C PHE A 44 12.59 -22.14 2.99
N ALA A 45 11.48 -22.17 2.28
CA ALA A 45 10.58 -21.02 2.06
C ALA A 45 9.62 -20.77 3.24
N ARG A 46 9.77 -21.51 4.35
CA ARG A 46 8.97 -21.37 5.54
C ARG A 46 9.34 -20.10 6.31
N ILE A 47 8.32 -19.38 6.75
CA ILE A 47 8.47 -18.25 7.69
C ILE A 47 8.67 -18.82 9.09
N ILE A 48 9.76 -18.41 9.75
CA ILE A 48 10.13 -18.88 11.09
C ILE A 48 9.31 -18.15 12.15
N ASP A 49 9.20 -16.83 12.00
CA ASP A 49 8.45 -15.95 12.89
C ASP A 49 7.90 -14.78 12.10
N PHE A 50 6.72 -14.28 12.49
CA PHE A 50 6.12 -13.14 11.83
C PHE A 50 5.23 -12.33 12.76
N GLU A 51 5.18 -11.04 12.51
CA GLU A 51 4.31 -10.09 13.16
C GLU A 51 3.69 -9.19 12.10
N ILE A 52 2.37 -9.07 12.13
CA ILE A 52 1.65 -8.15 11.25
C ILE A 52 1.34 -6.90 12.06
N SER A 53 1.82 -5.76 11.58
CA SER A 53 1.42 -4.45 12.09
C SER A 53 0.61 -3.73 11.04
N SER A 54 -0.60 -3.35 11.37
CA SER A 54 -1.41 -2.44 10.59
C SER A 54 -1.65 -1.19 11.42
N ASN A 55 -1.28 -0.03 10.87
CA ASN A 55 -1.64 1.22 11.52
C ASN A 55 -3.07 1.57 11.11
N SER A 56 -4.02 1.19 11.96
CA SER A 56 -5.45 1.40 11.74
C SER A 56 -5.97 2.68 12.40
N ASP A 57 -5.11 3.62 12.76
CA ASP A 57 -5.54 4.92 13.28
C ASP A 57 -6.10 5.78 12.15
N MET A 58 -7.39 5.59 11.88
CA MET A 58 -8.11 6.27 10.81
C MET A 58 -8.12 7.79 11.00
N LEU A 59 -8.21 8.28 12.24
CA LEU A 59 -8.20 9.72 12.51
C LEU A 59 -6.83 10.33 12.19
N ALA A 60 -5.75 9.70 12.60
CA ALA A 60 -4.40 10.13 12.24
C ALA A 60 -4.19 10.11 10.73
N ASN A 61 -4.70 9.11 10.04
CA ASN A 61 -4.60 8.98 8.59
C ASN A 61 -5.40 10.04 7.82
N ILE A 62 -6.57 10.43 8.34
CA ILE A 62 -7.35 11.56 7.81
C ILE A 62 -6.59 12.88 8.03
N VAL A 63 -6.12 13.13 9.25
CA VAL A 63 -5.42 14.39 9.59
C VAL A 63 -4.08 14.51 8.84
N SER A 64 -3.39 13.38 8.60
CA SER A 64 -2.15 13.38 7.80
C SER A 64 -2.38 13.69 6.32
N GLY A 65 -3.64 13.61 5.84
CA GLY A 65 -4.00 13.81 4.44
C GLY A 65 -3.79 12.56 3.58
N MET A 66 -3.60 11.40 4.20
CA MET A 66 -3.42 10.14 3.49
C MET A 66 -4.70 9.70 2.77
N LEU A 67 -5.85 9.90 3.40
CA LEU A 67 -7.16 9.49 2.86
C LEU A 67 -7.83 10.60 2.05
N GLY A 68 -7.58 11.87 2.40
CA GLY A 68 -8.08 13.03 1.67
C GLY A 68 -7.23 14.25 1.94
N SER A 69 -6.90 15.00 0.91
CA SER A 69 -6.09 16.22 1.04
C SER A 69 -6.35 17.19 -0.12
N SER A 70 -5.96 18.43 0.07
CA SER A 70 -6.06 19.46 -0.96
C SER A 70 -4.73 20.19 -1.15
N ILE A 71 -4.49 20.65 -2.36
CA ILE A 71 -3.39 21.55 -2.66
C ILE A 71 -3.92 22.81 -3.33
N ILE A 72 -3.46 23.96 -2.87
CA ILE A 72 -3.71 25.26 -3.48
C ILE A 72 -2.42 25.72 -4.12
N GLU A 73 -2.41 25.74 -5.45
CA GLU A 73 -1.33 26.27 -6.24
C GLU A 73 -1.56 27.75 -6.50
N TYR A 74 -0.62 28.58 -6.08
CA TYR A 74 -0.71 30.03 -6.29
C TYR A 74 0.42 30.48 -7.20
N ASN A 75 0.05 31.05 -8.34
CA ASN A 75 1.01 31.63 -9.28
C ASN A 75 1.11 33.15 -9.03
N ILE A 76 2.28 33.57 -8.55
CA ILE A 76 2.55 34.99 -8.19
C ILE A 76 2.53 35.90 -9.43
N TYR A 77 2.92 35.39 -10.59
CA TYR A 77 3.10 36.20 -11.80
C TYR A 77 1.76 36.56 -12.44
N ASN A 78 0.90 35.57 -12.65
CA ASN A 78 -0.42 35.79 -13.24
C ASN A 78 -1.54 35.99 -12.22
N LYS A 79 -1.21 35.91 -10.90
CA LYS A 79 -2.15 36.05 -9.80
C LYS A 79 -3.32 35.07 -9.85
N SER A 80 -3.09 33.90 -10.44
CA SER A 80 -4.05 32.81 -10.45
C SER A 80 -3.84 31.86 -9.29
N PHE A 81 -4.89 31.21 -8.85
CA PHE A 81 -4.79 30.08 -7.92
C PHE A 81 -5.66 28.94 -8.45
N GLU A 82 -5.22 27.72 -8.20
CA GLU A 82 -5.93 26.50 -8.53
C GLU A 82 -5.98 25.62 -7.29
N LYS A 83 -7.17 25.12 -6.92
CA LYS A 83 -7.34 24.14 -5.86
C LYS A 83 -7.52 22.77 -6.51
N SER A 84 -6.69 21.82 -6.14
CA SER A 84 -6.80 20.42 -6.50
C SER A 84 -7.02 19.58 -5.26
N THR A 85 -7.84 18.55 -5.38
CA THR A 85 -8.18 17.62 -4.28
C THR A 85 -7.71 16.23 -4.61
N TYR A 86 -7.43 15.46 -3.59
CA TYR A 86 -7.20 14.04 -3.61
C TYR A 86 -8.23 13.35 -2.72
N ASP A 87 -8.91 12.36 -3.27
CA ASP A 87 -9.81 11.45 -2.55
C ASP A 87 -9.30 10.03 -2.73
N TYR A 88 -9.06 9.33 -1.62
CA TYR A 88 -8.49 7.98 -1.61
C TYR A 88 -9.32 7.00 -2.44
N ILE A 89 -10.64 7.07 -2.34
CA ILE A 89 -11.53 6.12 -3.03
C ILE A 89 -11.60 6.43 -4.52
N GLU A 90 -11.80 7.71 -4.88
CA GLU A 90 -11.92 8.13 -6.28
C GLU A 90 -10.62 8.01 -7.07
N ASP A 91 -9.49 8.30 -6.41
CA ASP A 91 -8.16 8.32 -7.03
C ASP A 91 -7.39 6.98 -6.84
N PHE A 92 -8.02 5.95 -6.24
CA PHE A 92 -7.34 4.70 -5.90
C PHE A 92 -6.70 4.01 -7.12
N ASP A 93 -7.43 3.91 -8.21
CA ASP A 93 -6.97 3.25 -9.45
C ASP A 93 -5.97 4.07 -10.27
N ARG A 94 -5.67 5.27 -9.83
CA ARG A 94 -4.79 6.17 -10.58
C ARG A 94 -3.33 5.72 -10.60
N PHE A 95 -2.92 4.95 -9.60
CA PHE A 95 -1.54 4.48 -9.44
C PHE A 95 -1.47 2.96 -9.39
N SER A 96 -0.34 2.44 -9.85
CA SER A 96 -0.03 1.02 -9.68
C SER A 96 -0.02 0.64 -8.20
N ARG A 97 -0.55 -0.51 -7.87
CA ARG A 97 -0.63 -1.10 -6.53
C ARG A 97 0.18 -2.38 -6.44
N VAL A 98 0.53 -2.80 -5.24
CA VAL A 98 1.34 -4.00 -5.02
C VAL A 98 0.61 -5.26 -5.48
N ASN A 99 -0.70 -5.36 -5.19
CA ASN A 99 -1.55 -6.51 -5.53
C ASN A 99 -2.57 -6.20 -6.64
N TYR A 100 -2.23 -5.29 -7.53
CA TYR A 100 -3.08 -4.97 -8.67
C TYR A 100 -3.09 -6.13 -9.66
N GLU A 101 -4.26 -6.66 -9.95
CA GLU A 101 -4.51 -7.55 -11.08
C GLU A 101 -5.48 -6.84 -12.05
N ASP A 102 -5.20 -6.95 -13.34
CA ASP A 102 -5.87 -6.22 -14.43
C ASP A 102 -7.41 -6.42 -14.52
N THR A 103 -7.94 -7.34 -13.75
CA THR A 103 -9.34 -7.78 -13.83
C THR A 103 -10.24 -7.23 -12.71
N ASP A 104 -9.69 -6.89 -11.56
CA ASP A 104 -10.46 -6.41 -10.40
C ASP A 104 -9.83 -5.11 -9.86
N LYS A 105 -10.48 -4.01 -10.16
CA LYS A 105 -9.93 -2.67 -9.95
C LYS A 105 -9.92 -2.19 -8.50
N ASP A 106 -10.65 -2.83 -7.61
CA ASP A 106 -10.98 -2.26 -6.31
C ASP A 106 -10.54 -3.16 -5.15
N ASN A 107 -9.24 -3.15 -4.85
CA ASN A 107 -8.70 -3.85 -3.67
C ASN A 107 -8.11 -2.88 -2.63
N PRO A 108 -8.80 -1.79 -2.26
CA PRO A 108 -8.30 -0.85 -1.27
C PRO A 108 -8.24 -1.49 0.12
N ILE A 109 -7.30 -1.01 0.94
CA ILE A 109 -7.19 -1.43 2.35
C ILE A 109 -8.37 -0.88 3.17
N TYR A 110 -8.90 0.26 2.77
CA TYR A 110 -10.02 0.91 3.44
C TYR A 110 -11.32 0.73 2.64
N SER A 111 -12.41 0.51 3.36
CA SER A 111 -13.73 0.36 2.74
C SER A 111 -14.18 1.65 2.04
N SER A 112 -14.80 1.49 0.89
CA SER A 112 -15.47 2.58 0.15
C SER A 112 -16.84 2.97 0.72
N GLY A 113 -17.28 2.31 1.80
CA GLY A 113 -18.59 2.57 2.40
C GLY A 113 -18.71 3.98 2.97
N PHE A 114 -19.97 4.46 3.09
CA PHE A 114 -20.27 5.73 3.75
C PHE A 114 -20.00 5.61 5.24
N ILE A 115 -19.42 6.67 5.82
CA ILE A 115 -19.08 6.74 7.24
C ILE A 115 -20.03 7.63 8.03
N ASP A 116 -20.89 8.39 7.37
CA ASP A 116 -21.88 9.25 8.00
C ASP A 116 -23.21 9.31 7.21
N ASP A 117 -24.23 9.90 7.84
CA ASP A 117 -25.56 10.09 7.26
C ASP A 117 -25.59 11.06 6.06
N ARG A 118 -24.48 11.73 5.77
CA ARG A 118 -24.31 12.66 4.65
C ARG A 118 -23.71 12.03 3.42
N ASN A 119 -23.55 10.70 3.43
CA ASN A 119 -22.89 9.92 2.39
C ASN A 119 -21.41 10.31 2.19
N ASN A 120 -20.73 10.78 3.24
CA ASN A 120 -19.30 10.97 3.16
C ASN A 120 -18.58 9.63 3.25
N THR A 121 -17.58 9.45 2.39
CA THR A 121 -16.60 8.38 2.46
C THR A 121 -15.40 8.82 3.28
N ILE A 122 -14.49 7.90 3.56
CA ILE A 122 -13.23 8.24 4.23
C ILE A 122 -12.37 9.23 3.45
N GLY A 123 -12.49 9.26 2.11
CA GLY A 123 -11.78 10.17 1.22
C GLY A 123 -12.39 11.56 1.11
N SER A 124 -13.65 11.74 1.53
CA SER A 124 -14.40 13.01 1.38
C SER A 124 -13.83 14.17 2.20
N PHE A 125 -12.95 13.90 3.18
CA PHE A 125 -12.34 14.91 4.05
C PHE A 125 -11.12 15.59 3.40
N THR A 126 -11.27 16.07 2.18
CA THR A 126 -10.18 16.68 1.42
C THR A 126 -9.62 17.95 2.03
N ASP A 127 -10.37 18.61 2.93
CA ASP A 127 -9.95 19.81 3.64
C ASP A 127 -9.24 19.52 4.99
N ALA A 128 -9.12 18.25 5.39
CA ALA A 128 -8.42 17.87 6.60
C ALA A 128 -6.93 18.26 6.54
N ARG A 129 -6.35 18.23 5.35
CA ARG A 129 -5.00 18.74 5.10
C ARG A 129 -4.96 19.56 3.83
N ILE A 130 -4.54 20.83 3.97
CA ILE A 130 -4.39 21.76 2.85
C ILE A 130 -2.94 22.15 2.70
N HIS A 131 -2.39 21.91 1.54
CA HIS A 131 -1.03 22.35 1.16
C HIS A 131 -1.13 23.64 0.34
N LEU A 132 -0.42 24.69 0.75
CA LEU A 132 -0.25 25.90 -0.05
C LEU A 132 1.11 25.83 -0.75
N HIS A 133 1.08 25.86 -2.07
CA HIS A 133 2.29 25.76 -2.87
C HIS A 133 2.42 26.94 -3.85
N PRO A 134 3.42 27.82 -3.68
CA PRO A 134 3.69 28.84 -4.67
C PRO A 134 4.27 28.22 -5.93
N VAL A 135 3.63 28.43 -7.05
CA VAL A 135 4.11 27.98 -8.35
C VAL A 135 5.07 29.02 -8.91
N ASN A 136 6.29 28.62 -9.17
CA ASN A 136 7.28 29.45 -9.81
C ASN A 136 7.24 29.22 -11.34
N SER A 137 6.14 29.58 -12.00
CA SER A 137 6.13 29.63 -13.44
C SER A 137 6.60 31.03 -13.87
N SER A 138 7.70 31.11 -14.58
CA SER A 138 8.07 32.34 -15.27
C SER A 138 6.91 32.70 -16.22
N GLY A 139 6.36 33.93 -16.09
CA GLY A 139 5.21 34.39 -16.85
C GLY A 139 5.37 34.47 -18.37
N LEU A 140 6.38 33.83 -18.90
CA LEU A 140 6.67 33.63 -20.32
C LEU A 140 5.98 32.40 -20.90
N TYR A 141 5.21 31.64 -20.10
CA TYR A 141 4.55 30.43 -20.58
C TYR A 141 3.12 30.72 -20.96
N ASP A 142 2.92 30.98 -22.23
CA ASP A 142 1.60 30.89 -22.86
C ASP A 142 1.35 29.42 -23.25
N THR A 143 0.33 28.81 -22.66
CA THR A 143 -0.10 27.44 -22.99
C THR A 143 -0.55 27.27 -24.42
N GLN A 144 -0.70 28.39 -25.17
CA GLN A 144 -1.07 28.39 -26.58
C GLN A 144 0.14 28.31 -27.53
N HIS A 145 1.35 28.53 -27.05
CA HIS A 145 2.56 28.34 -27.86
C HIS A 145 2.96 26.87 -27.90
N ASN A 146 2.22 26.13 -28.68
CA ASN A 146 2.56 24.78 -29.09
C ASN A 146 3.60 24.80 -30.20
N ASP A 147 4.68 25.52 -29.98
CA ASP A 147 5.75 25.61 -30.95
C ASP A 147 6.57 24.31 -30.89
N ASN A 148 6.59 23.60 -32.02
CA ASN A 148 7.36 22.39 -32.25
C ASN A 148 8.90 22.59 -32.16
N THR A 149 9.34 23.75 -31.77
CA THR A 149 10.75 24.04 -31.53
C THR A 149 11.13 23.62 -30.13
N ASN A 150 11.74 22.48 -30.04
CA ASN A 150 12.18 21.74 -28.88
C ASN A 150 13.12 22.44 -27.90
N THR A 151 13.30 23.75 -27.94
CA THR A 151 14.42 24.40 -27.27
C THR A 151 14.18 24.69 -25.79
N TYR A 152 12.94 24.83 -25.34
CA TYR A 152 12.60 25.03 -23.92
C TYR A 152 11.21 24.48 -23.63
N LYS A 153 11.06 23.15 -23.61
CA LYS A 153 9.87 22.54 -23.02
C LYS A 153 9.97 22.65 -21.50
N TYR A 154 9.51 23.76 -20.97
CA TYR A 154 9.17 23.84 -19.57
C TYR A 154 7.92 22.97 -19.35
N ALA A 155 8.12 21.76 -18.91
CA ALA A 155 6.99 20.97 -18.42
C ALA A 155 6.45 21.69 -17.20
N PRO A 156 5.16 22.12 -17.18
CA PRO A 156 4.58 22.65 -15.96
C PRO A 156 4.77 21.59 -14.88
N ASN A 157 5.28 22.01 -13.72
CA ASN A 157 5.39 21.10 -12.60
C ASN A 157 4.00 20.57 -12.30
N LYS A 158 3.77 19.30 -12.54
CA LYS A 158 2.54 18.61 -12.16
C LYS A 158 2.56 18.40 -10.65
N ILE A 159 2.41 19.50 -9.90
CA ILE A 159 2.53 19.52 -8.45
C ILE A 159 1.44 18.65 -7.84
N LYS A 160 0.24 18.70 -8.40
CA LYS A 160 -0.85 17.80 -8.02
C LYS A 160 -0.40 16.34 -8.08
N ASP A 161 0.12 15.89 -9.21
CA ASP A 161 0.50 14.49 -9.41
C ASP A 161 1.78 14.14 -8.63
N ASN A 162 2.74 15.04 -8.58
CA ASN A 162 4.05 14.74 -8.01
C ASN A 162 4.10 14.94 -6.49
N LEU A 163 3.31 15.85 -5.93
CA LEU A 163 3.32 16.11 -4.50
C LEU A 163 2.10 15.48 -3.83
N LEU A 164 0.90 15.93 -4.19
CA LEU A 164 -0.33 15.55 -3.50
C LEU A 164 -0.57 14.04 -3.55
N TYR A 165 -0.68 13.48 -4.75
CA TYR A 165 -1.00 12.07 -4.91
C TYR A 165 0.13 11.14 -4.46
N ARG A 166 1.38 11.46 -4.81
CA ARG A 166 2.51 10.61 -4.42
C ARG A 166 2.80 10.65 -2.93
N GLN A 167 2.55 11.78 -2.28
CA GLN A 167 2.68 11.87 -0.83
C GLN A 167 1.61 11.03 -0.13
N ALA A 168 0.35 11.11 -0.58
CA ALA A 168 -0.73 10.30 -0.05
C ALA A 168 -0.43 8.80 -0.24
N LYS A 169 -0.03 8.40 -1.44
CA LYS A 169 0.36 7.02 -1.72
C LYS A 169 1.55 6.53 -0.90
N PHE A 170 2.55 7.37 -0.71
CA PHE A 170 3.70 7.01 0.12
C PHE A 170 3.30 6.82 1.59
N SER A 171 2.42 7.69 2.11
CA SER A 171 1.88 7.54 3.46
C SER A 171 1.07 6.26 3.59
N GLU A 172 0.21 5.95 2.63
CA GLU A 172 -0.55 4.70 2.60
C GLU A 172 0.36 3.47 2.61
N PHE A 173 1.43 3.48 1.81
CA PHE A 173 2.38 2.38 1.76
C PHE A 173 3.17 2.23 3.07
N THR A 174 3.55 3.32 3.73
CA THR A 174 4.32 3.29 4.98
C THR A 174 3.46 2.96 6.19
N ASP A 175 2.23 3.46 6.22
CA ASP A 175 1.31 3.33 7.36
C ASP A 175 0.24 2.25 7.15
N GLY A 176 0.26 1.57 6.01
CA GLY A 176 -0.65 0.50 5.66
C GLY A 176 -0.35 -0.82 6.38
N ILE A 177 -0.34 -1.91 5.64
CA ILE A 177 -0.08 -3.25 6.18
C ILE A 177 1.41 -3.54 6.10
N ASN A 178 2.03 -3.67 7.26
CA ASN A 178 3.44 -4.01 7.41
C ASN A 178 3.57 -5.39 8.04
N VAL A 179 4.49 -6.19 7.51
CA VAL A 179 4.85 -7.50 8.05
C VAL A 179 6.31 -7.49 8.41
N ASN A 180 6.61 -7.78 9.69
CA ASN A 180 7.94 -8.08 10.14
C ASN A 180 8.08 -9.59 10.22
N MET A 181 9.09 -10.17 9.60
CA MET A 181 9.25 -11.62 9.62
C MET A 181 10.71 -12.05 9.64
N VAL A 182 10.90 -13.27 10.14
CA VAL A 182 12.19 -13.97 10.10
C VAL A 182 12.05 -15.18 9.19
N ILE A 183 12.95 -15.28 8.23
CA ILE A 183 13.01 -16.36 7.24
C ILE A 183 14.40 -16.97 7.18
N ASN A 184 14.50 -18.13 6.57
CA ASN A 184 15.80 -18.73 6.26
C ASN A 184 16.61 -17.85 5.30
N GLY A 185 17.91 -17.83 5.48
CA GLY A 185 18.82 -16.96 4.75
C GLY A 185 18.87 -17.22 3.27
N SER A 186 18.65 -16.19 2.47
CA SER A 186 18.85 -16.20 1.01
C SER A 186 19.66 -14.99 0.59
N THR A 187 20.76 -15.20 -0.11
CA THR A 187 21.61 -14.10 -0.60
C THR A 187 21.01 -13.33 -1.76
N ASN A 188 19.92 -13.84 -2.34
CA ASN A 188 19.25 -13.22 -3.48
C ASN A 188 18.25 -12.12 -3.07
N LEU A 189 17.91 -12.04 -1.80
CA LEU A 189 16.99 -11.03 -1.30
C LEU A 189 17.72 -9.73 -0.99
N CYS A 190 17.09 -8.64 -1.37
CA CYS A 190 17.50 -7.28 -1.00
C CYS A 190 16.29 -6.39 -0.87
N VAL A 191 16.48 -5.21 -0.28
CA VAL A 191 15.46 -4.16 -0.21
C VAL A 191 15.03 -3.77 -1.62
N GLY A 192 13.76 -3.44 -1.79
CA GLY A 192 13.18 -3.07 -3.08
C GLY A 192 12.74 -4.24 -3.94
N LYS A 193 12.87 -5.48 -3.46
CA LYS A 193 12.34 -6.66 -4.15
C LYS A 193 10.95 -7.01 -3.66
N MET A 194 10.16 -7.57 -4.58
CA MET A 194 8.83 -8.10 -4.30
C MET A 194 8.91 -9.55 -3.83
N ILE A 195 8.13 -9.89 -2.83
CA ILE A 195 7.95 -11.27 -2.34
C ILE A 195 6.46 -11.56 -2.21
N ASN A 196 6.11 -12.83 -2.32
CA ASN A 196 4.76 -13.30 -2.06
C ASN A 196 4.71 -13.98 -0.68
N ILE A 197 3.73 -13.60 0.14
CA ILE A 197 3.55 -14.14 1.48
C ILE A 197 2.17 -14.81 1.54
N THR A 198 2.14 -16.06 1.98
CA THR A 198 0.91 -16.80 2.21
C THR A 198 0.70 -17.04 3.70
N ILE A 199 -0.41 -16.53 4.21
CA ILE A 199 -0.79 -16.63 5.63
C ILE A 199 -2.05 -17.49 5.72
N PRO A 200 -2.05 -18.57 6.53
CA PRO A 200 -3.23 -19.43 6.69
C PRO A 200 -4.32 -18.73 7.50
N VAL A 201 -5.55 -19.09 7.25
CA VAL A 201 -6.69 -18.65 8.07
C VAL A 201 -6.63 -19.33 9.44
N THR A 202 -6.71 -18.54 10.49
CA THR A 202 -6.71 -19.05 11.87
C THR A 202 -8.00 -19.80 12.18
N GLY A 203 -7.90 -21.04 12.65
CA GLY A 203 -9.04 -21.79 13.20
C GLY A 203 -9.79 -22.68 12.20
N LYS A 204 -9.35 -22.81 10.96
CA LYS A 204 -9.90 -23.80 10.03
C LYS A 204 -8.96 -25.00 9.85
N THR A 205 -9.56 -26.18 9.85
CA THR A 205 -8.86 -27.49 9.78
C THR A 205 -8.50 -27.91 8.35
N HIS A 206 -8.82 -27.12 7.34
CA HIS A 206 -8.54 -27.46 5.95
C HIS A 206 -7.28 -26.74 5.45
N ASP A 207 -6.32 -27.52 5.02
CA ASP A 207 -4.95 -27.17 4.62
C ASP A 207 -4.81 -26.23 3.39
N LYS A 208 -5.89 -25.60 2.95
CA LYS A 208 -5.89 -24.80 1.71
C LYS A 208 -6.47 -23.39 1.84
N ASP A 209 -7.01 -23.05 2.99
CA ASP A 209 -7.61 -21.74 3.18
C ASP A 209 -6.53 -20.74 3.64
N TYR A 210 -6.21 -19.79 2.80
CA TYR A 210 -5.34 -18.66 3.12
C TYR A 210 -6.16 -17.42 3.48
N ASP A 211 -5.59 -16.56 4.29
CA ASP A 211 -6.19 -15.29 4.61
C ASP A 211 -6.12 -14.35 3.39
N LYS A 212 -7.30 -13.94 2.90
CA LYS A 212 -7.45 -13.15 1.68
C LYS A 212 -6.91 -11.73 1.79
N TYR A 213 -6.90 -11.19 3.00
CA TYR A 213 -6.49 -9.81 3.25
C TYR A 213 -5.00 -9.68 3.55
N TYR A 214 -4.46 -10.63 4.34
CA TYR A 214 -3.05 -10.58 4.73
C TYR A 214 -2.11 -11.32 3.78
N THR A 215 -2.62 -12.26 2.99
CA THR A 215 -1.86 -12.92 1.92
C THR A 215 -1.63 -11.98 0.75
N GLY A 216 -0.62 -12.23 -0.07
CA GLY A 216 -0.35 -11.53 -1.33
C GLY A 216 1.08 -11.05 -1.47
N LYS A 217 1.28 -10.15 -2.41
CA LYS A 217 2.59 -9.57 -2.72
C LYS A 217 2.92 -8.45 -1.72
N PHE A 218 4.19 -8.37 -1.36
CA PHE A 218 4.75 -7.35 -0.47
C PHE A 218 6.07 -6.84 -1.03
N LEU A 219 6.34 -5.55 -0.83
CA LEU A 219 7.64 -4.96 -1.13
C LEU A 219 8.53 -4.97 0.11
N ILE A 220 9.74 -5.48 -0.01
CA ILE A 220 10.73 -5.48 1.08
C ILE A 220 11.23 -4.05 1.30
N THR A 221 10.98 -3.51 2.49
CA THR A 221 11.38 -2.15 2.89
C THR A 221 12.63 -2.13 3.74
N LYS A 222 12.83 -3.15 4.57
CA LYS A 222 14.03 -3.31 5.41
C LYS A 222 14.47 -4.76 5.38
N LEU A 223 15.78 -4.98 5.46
CA LEU A 223 16.35 -6.31 5.47
C LEU A 223 17.63 -6.33 6.29
N LYS A 224 17.78 -7.37 7.14
CA LYS A 224 18.96 -7.61 7.95
C LYS A 224 19.36 -9.08 7.84
N HIS A 225 20.54 -9.33 7.33
CA HIS A 225 21.15 -10.66 7.35
C HIS A 225 21.82 -10.91 8.71
N SER A 226 21.54 -12.07 9.30
CA SER A 226 22.16 -12.54 10.53
C SER A 226 22.87 -13.86 10.26
N PHE A 227 24.17 -13.89 10.52
CA PHE A 227 25.00 -15.09 10.36
C PHE A 227 25.48 -15.53 11.75
N ASP A 228 25.03 -16.66 12.22
CA ASP A 228 25.51 -17.25 13.45
C ASP A 228 26.56 -18.33 13.15
N GLN A 229 27.79 -18.05 13.54
CA GLN A 229 28.91 -18.94 13.29
C GLN A 229 28.87 -20.19 14.15
N THR A 230 28.25 -20.12 15.32
CA THR A 230 28.15 -21.23 16.28
C THR A 230 27.14 -22.28 15.80
N THR A 231 25.98 -21.84 15.39
CA THR A 231 24.91 -22.72 14.89
C THR A 231 24.97 -22.95 13.37
N LYS A 232 25.86 -22.24 12.69
CA LYS A 232 25.99 -22.22 11.20
C LYS A 232 24.68 -21.87 10.51
N ARG A 233 23.87 -20.98 11.14
CA ARG A 233 22.61 -20.53 10.58
C ARG A 233 22.76 -19.17 9.92
N HIS A 234 22.10 -19.04 8.80
CA HIS A 234 21.88 -17.76 8.16
C HIS A 234 20.37 -17.48 8.19
N GLU A 235 19.99 -16.42 8.85
CA GLU A 235 18.60 -15.96 8.99
C GLU A 235 18.49 -14.53 8.45
N ILE A 236 17.32 -14.20 7.96
CA ILE A 236 16.99 -12.86 7.48
C ILE A 236 15.81 -12.35 8.27
N ALA A 237 16.02 -11.25 9.00
CA ALA A 237 14.93 -10.45 9.53
C ALA A 237 14.59 -9.37 8.52
N LEU A 238 13.34 -9.33 8.07
CA LEU A 238 12.91 -8.35 7.08
C LEU A 238 11.57 -7.70 7.47
N SER A 239 11.38 -6.48 6.98
CA SER A 239 10.09 -5.80 6.99
C SER A 239 9.63 -5.62 5.57
N ALA A 240 8.38 -5.93 5.33
CA ALA A 240 7.75 -5.78 4.03
C ALA A 240 6.39 -5.09 4.16
N SER A 241 6.01 -4.30 3.16
CA SER A 241 4.79 -3.50 3.19
C SER A 241 3.95 -3.72 1.94
N LYS A 242 2.64 -3.54 2.07
CA LYS A 242 1.70 -3.50 0.95
C LYS A 242 0.66 -2.41 1.12
N ASP A 243 0.14 -1.93 0.00
CA ASP A 243 -0.84 -0.85 -0.11
C ASP A 243 -2.21 -1.31 -0.61
N SER A 244 -2.39 -2.60 -0.82
CA SER A 244 -3.62 -3.17 -1.39
C SER A 244 -3.84 -4.60 -0.94
N PHE A 245 -5.08 -5.04 -0.89
CA PHE A 245 -5.43 -6.43 -0.65
C PHE A 245 -5.31 -7.28 -1.93
N LEU A 246 -5.22 -8.59 -1.76
CA LEU A 246 -5.26 -9.53 -2.88
C LEU A 246 -6.67 -9.65 -3.45
N GLU A 247 -7.68 -9.62 -2.59
CA GLU A 247 -9.09 -9.66 -2.96
C GLU A 247 -9.79 -8.40 -2.43
N SER A 248 -10.85 -7.97 -3.12
CA SER A 248 -11.64 -6.82 -2.72
C SER A 248 -12.30 -7.05 -1.35
N LEU A 249 -12.41 -5.98 -0.58
CA LEU A 249 -13.25 -6.00 0.60
C LEU A 249 -14.70 -6.27 0.18
N PRO A 250 -15.48 -7.00 1.00
CA PRO A 250 -16.92 -7.07 0.77
C PRO A 250 -17.45 -5.64 0.78
N GLU A 251 -18.30 -5.31 -0.19
CA GLU A 251 -18.93 -3.99 -0.25
C GLU A 251 -19.52 -3.67 1.11
N GLY A 252 -19.06 -2.59 1.69
CA GLY A 252 -19.45 -2.14 3.02
C GLY A 252 -20.95 -2.02 3.07
N GLY A 253 -21.55 -2.66 4.07
CA GLY A 253 -22.91 -3.06 4.18
C GLY A 253 -23.90 -2.15 3.48
N THR A 254 -24.89 -2.77 2.83
CA THR A 254 -26.14 -2.13 2.47
C THR A 254 -26.51 -1.09 3.52
N PRO A 255 -26.84 0.16 3.10
CA PRO A 255 -27.31 1.17 4.05
C PRO A 255 -28.28 0.49 4.98
N ILE A 256 -28.09 0.62 6.28
CA ILE A 256 -29.01 0.08 7.27
C ILE A 256 -30.37 0.61 6.82
N PRO A 257 -31.33 -0.23 6.41
CA PRO A 257 -32.64 0.25 6.03
C PRO A 257 -33.12 1.04 7.23
N ASP A 258 -33.58 2.26 7.00
CA ASP A 258 -34.15 3.14 8.03
C ASP A 258 -35.41 2.46 8.59
N GLY A 259 -35.19 1.56 9.50
CA GLY A 259 -36.13 0.64 10.09
C GLY A 259 -35.63 0.22 11.45
N THR A 260 -35.68 1.19 12.38
CA THR A 260 -35.95 0.98 13.80
C THR A 260 -36.13 -0.48 14.22
N GLU A 261 -35.11 -1.27 14.27
CA GLU A 261 -35.02 -2.30 15.28
C GLU A 261 -34.49 -1.66 16.56
N LYS A 262 -35.43 -1.16 17.36
CA LYS A 262 -35.19 -0.87 18.76
C LYS A 262 -34.66 -2.14 19.39
N ILE A 263 -33.38 -2.17 19.69
CA ILE A 263 -32.80 -3.14 20.60
C ILE A 263 -33.45 -2.87 21.95
N THR A 264 -34.54 -3.56 22.22
CA THR A 264 -35.12 -3.64 23.57
C THR A 264 -34.18 -4.53 24.38
N ASN A 265 -33.22 -3.87 25.06
CA ASN A 265 -32.49 -4.51 26.16
C ASN A 265 -33.51 -4.83 27.26
N THR A 266 -34.10 -6.00 27.23
CA THR A 266 -34.72 -6.59 28.41
C THR A 266 -33.61 -7.09 29.34
N LEU A 267 -33.14 -6.21 30.19
CA LEU A 267 -32.44 -6.61 31.41
C LEU A 267 -33.48 -7.27 32.32
N ASN A 268 -33.49 -8.59 32.33
CA ASN A 268 -34.16 -9.33 33.39
C ASN A 268 -33.22 -9.35 34.61
N TYR A 269 -33.68 -8.69 35.68
CA TYR A 269 -33.12 -8.87 37.02
C TYR A 269 -33.57 -10.19 37.62
#